data_eca7e568d22cd65971dd53d18d639a38
#
_entry.id   eca7e568d22cd65971dd53d18d639a38
#
_cell.length_a   1.000
_cell.length_b   1.000
_cell.length_c   1.000
_cell.angle_alpha   90.00
_cell.angle_beta   90.00
_cell.angle_gamma   90.00
#
_symmetry.space_group_name_H-M   'P 1'
#
loop_
_entity.id
_entity.type
_entity.pdbx_description
1 polymer ?
#
loop_
_entity_poly.entity_id
_entity_poly.type
_entity_poly.pdbx_seq_one_letter_code
_entity_poly.pdbx_strand_id
1 'polypeptide(L)'
;MNKENKSKKVIKITEIILVILIILGIALTEGIGNYFVNYAIARGGAGGDRKVSEETKIEIQGEDEQIIENNRKIAKESSKIWSEESIQKTVEIKANDNITLRGTEYLQDQQTDKWVIILHGYRTSTESVLPIGEQFSKKGYNVLIPSMRACGESDGEYLGMGWLEKDDLQNWINLIVEENKDARIILHGSSMGAATVLMASGDELPSNVKYIIADSGYTSVWDIFASEAKARFNLPEFPVLNMFEIVAKRKAKYDIKEASALEQVKKSKTPILFIHGSKDDFVPEYMCEKLFDAAGCEKEKLIINGAGHTDGKYREPETYYNKIFEWVNLEYDI
;
A
#
# COMPACT_ATOMS: atom_id res chain seq x y z
N MET A 1 -19.70 -9.40 64.48
CA MET A 1 -19.18 -9.88 63.19
C MET A 1 -17.66 -9.66 63.17
N ASN A 2 -16.90 -10.71 63.16
CA ASN A 2 -15.46 -10.72 63.44
C ASN A 2 -14.71 -9.96 62.30
N LYS A 3 -13.69 -9.12 62.60
CA LYS A 3 -12.88 -8.36 61.64
C LYS A 3 -12.40 -9.23 60.45
N GLU A 4 -12.09 -10.50 60.71
CA GLU A 4 -11.67 -11.47 59.72
C GLU A 4 -12.75 -11.79 58.65
N ASN A 5 -14.01 -11.92 59.07
CA ASN A 5 -15.13 -12.16 58.15
C ASN A 5 -15.44 -10.93 57.26
N LYS A 6 -15.22 -9.70 57.78
CA LYS A 6 -15.33 -8.48 56.99
C LYS A 6 -14.27 -8.38 55.92
N SER A 7 -13.02 -8.71 56.27
CA SER A 7 -11.89 -8.72 55.34
C SER A 7 -12.08 -9.74 54.20
N LYS A 8 -12.47 -10.98 54.50
CA LYS A 8 -12.76 -12.02 53.52
C LYS A 8 -13.90 -11.64 52.55
N LYS A 9 -14.92 -10.93 53.04
CA LYS A 9 -16.03 -10.46 52.23
C LYS A 9 -15.59 -9.33 51.28
N VAL A 10 -14.72 -8.41 51.76
CA VAL A 10 -14.18 -7.32 50.94
C VAL A 10 -13.30 -7.91 49.82
N ILE A 11 -12.41 -8.87 50.13
CA ILE A 11 -11.54 -9.54 49.14
C ILE A 11 -12.40 -10.18 48.02
N LYS A 12 -13.43 -10.97 48.41
CA LYS A 12 -14.33 -11.60 47.41
C LYS A 12 -15.05 -10.56 46.50
N ILE A 13 -15.50 -9.44 47.06
CA ILE A 13 -16.15 -8.40 46.27
C ILE A 13 -15.14 -7.78 45.28
N THR A 14 -13.92 -7.50 45.73
CA THR A 14 -12.86 -6.94 44.87
C THR A 14 -12.49 -7.92 43.76
N GLU A 15 -12.39 -9.22 44.03
CA GLU A 15 -12.15 -10.26 43.02
C GLU A 15 -13.28 -10.30 41.96
N ILE A 16 -14.54 -10.24 42.40
CA ILE A 16 -15.69 -10.23 41.49
C ILE A 16 -15.68 -8.96 40.60
N ILE A 17 -15.40 -7.79 41.18
CA ILE A 17 -15.31 -6.54 40.43
C ILE A 17 -14.18 -6.64 39.40
N LEU A 18 -13.02 -7.18 39.78
CA LEU A 18 -11.89 -7.36 38.86
C LEU A 18 -12.26 -8.27 37.68
N VAL A 19 -12.93 -9.39 37.95
CA VAL A 19 -13.39 -10.32 36.90
C VAL A 19 -14.40 -9.63 35.97
N ILE A 20 -15.33 -8.85 36.51
CA ILE A 20 -16.30 -8.07 35.69
C ILE A 20 -15.56 -7.07 34.82
N LEU A 21 -14.58 -6.34 35.34
CA LEU A 21 -13.80 -5.37 34.56
C LEU A 21 -12.99 -6.05 33.44
N ILE A 22 -12.43 -7.22 33.69
CA ILE A 22 -11.72 -8.01 32.66
C ILE A 22 -12.71 -8.43 31.56
N ILE A 23 -13.87 -8.95 31.91
CA ILE A 23 -14.89 -9.37 30.95
C ILE A 23 -15.35 -8.18 30.10
N LEU A 24 -15.60 -7.03 30.73
CA LEU A 24 -15.96 -5.81 30.01
C LEU A 24 -14.82 -5.35 29.09
N GLY A 25 -13.57 -5.39 29.55
CA GLY A 25 -12.40 -5.07 28.73
C GLY A 25 -12.30 -5.98 27.48
N ILE A 26 -12.50 -7.29 27.65
CA ILE A 26 -12.54 -8.24 26.54
C ILE A 26 -13.68 -7.93 25.57
N ALA A 27 -14.90 -7.70 26.09
CA ALA A 27 -16.06 -7.39 25.26
C ALA A 27 -15.89 -6.09 24.46
N LEU A 28 -15.31 -5.06 25.05
CA LEU A 28 -14.97 -3.82 24.36
C LEU A 28 -13.89 -4.04 23.29
N THR A 29 -12.83 -4.78 23.60
CA THR A 29 -11.78 -5.12 22.63
C THR A 29 -12.36 -5.87 21.44
N GLU A 30 -13.21 -6.87 21.69
CA GLU A 30 -13.88 -7.60 20.61
C GLU A 30 -14.83 -6.71 19.79
N GLY A 31 -15.66 -5.90 20.43
CA GLY A 31 -16.59 -5.01 19.75
C GLY A 31 -15.90 -3.96 18.88
N ILE A 32 -15.00 -3.18 19.47
CA ILE A 32 -14.28 -2.10 18.78
C ILE A 32 -13.31 -2.66 17.76
N GLY A 33 -12.51 -3.67 18.15
CA GLY A 33 -11.53 -4.28 17.27
C GLY A 33 -12.16 -4.92 16.04
N ASN A 34 -13.28 -5.65 16.19
CA ASN A 34 -14.02 -6.23 15.07
C ASN A 34 -14.63 -5.15 14.16
N TYR A 35 -15.16 -4.07 14.74
CA TYR A 35 -15.66 -2.95 13.94
C TYR A 35 -14.57 -2.38 13.04
N PHE A 36 -13.39 -2.05 13.59
CA PHE A 36 -12.32 -1.47 12.81
C PHE A 36 -11.64 -2.47 11.85
N VAL A 37 -11.54 -3.76 12.19
CA VAL A 37 -11.08 -4.79 11.26
C VAL A 37 -12.01 -4.87 10.05
N ASN A 38 -13.32 -4.95 10.28
CA ASN A 38 -14.31 -5.02 9.20
C ASN A 38 -14.34 -3.72 8.38
N TYR A 39 -14.18 -2.56 9.04
CA TYR A 39 -14.13 -1.26 8.39
C TYR A 39 -12.88 -1.09 7.53
N ALA A 40 -11.69 -1.34 8.10
CA ALA A 40 -10.41 -0.97 7.50
C ALA A 40 -9.80 -2.05 6.60
N ILE A 41 -9.76 -3.31 7.03
CA ILE A 41 -9.00 -4.35 6.32
C ILE A 41 -9.81 -5.50 5.74
N ALA A 42 -11.07 -5.70 6.14
CA ALA A 42 -11.88 -6.76 5.54
C ALA A 42 -12.22 -6.44 4.08
N ARG A 43 -12.30 -7.48 3.24
CA ARG A 43 -12.75 -7.36 1.85
C ARG A 43 -14.13 -6.69 1.80
N GLY A 44 -14.29 -5.67 0.96
CA GLY A 44 -15.56 -4.93 0.86
C GLY A 44 -15.92 -4.08 2.08
N GLY A 45 -15.01 -3.89 3.04
CA GLY A 45 -15.23 -3.00 4.18
C GLY A 45 -15.42 -1.53 3.76
N ALA A 46 -15.99 -0.72 4.65
CA ALA A 46 -16.41 0.66 4.37
C ALA A 46 -15.28 1.71 4.45
N GLY A 47 -14.03 1.30 4.71
CA GLY A 47 -12.88 2.19 4.91
C GLY A 47 -12.31 2.83 3.62
N GLY A 48 -13.11 2.96 2.57
CA GLY A 48 -12.72 3.58 1.29
C GLY A 48 -12.43 5.08 1.40
N ASP A 49 -12.73 5.83 0.35
CA ASP A 49 -12.40 7.24 0.23
C ASP A 49 -12.84 8.09 1.42
N ARG A 50 -11.99 9.01 1.82
CA ARG A 50 -12.38 10.09 2.75
C ARG A 50 -13.46 10.92 2.08
N LYS A 51 -14.53 11.21 2.80
CA LYS A 51 -15.35 12.37 2.44
C LYS A 51 -14.51 13.62 2.70
N VAL A 52 -14.02 14.23 1.64
CA VAL A 52 -13.32 15.51 1.70
C VAL A 52 -14.27 16.53 2.32
N SER A 53 -13.83 17.29 3.32
CA SER A 53 -14.66 18.34 3.91
C SER A 53 -15.00 19.41 2.87
N GLU A 54 -16.14 20.07 3.01
CA GLU A 54 -16.51 21.17 2.12
C GLU A 54 -15.45 22.28 2.10
N GLU A 55 -14.75 22.52 3.22
CA GLU A 55 -13.66 23.49 3.32
C GLU A 55 -12.44 23.07 2.48
N THR A 56 -12.07 21.80 2.53
CA THR A 56 -10.97 21.26 1.69
C THR A 56 -11.35 21.28 0.22
N LYS A 57 -12.62 21.03 -0.13
CA LYS A 57 -13.11 21.16 -1.51
C LYS A 57 -13.00 22.59 -2.05
N ILE A 58 -13.23 23.59 -1.20
CA ILE A 58 -13.15 25.00 -1.59
C ILE A 58 -11.69 25.43 -1.81
N GLU A 59 -10.74 24.93 -1.04
CA GLU A 59 -9.29 25.20 -1.25
C GLU A 59 -8.74 24.53 -2.52
N ILE A 60 -9.33 23.44 -2.96
CA ILE A 60 -8.90 22.65 -4.13
C ILE A 60 -9.59 23.17 -5.45
N GLN A 61 -10.61 24.04 -5.38
CA GLN A 61 -11.35 24.58 -6.55
C GLN A 61 -10.56 25.64 -7.35
N GLY A 62 -9.27 25.41 -7.61
CA GLY A 62 -8.42 26.26 -8.43
C GLY A 62 -8.20 25.72 -9.85
N GLU A 63 -7.54 26.52 -10.70
CA GLU A 63 -7.10 26.10 -12.05
C GLU A 63 -6.30 24.79 -12.02
N ASP A 64 -5.54 24.55 -10.96
CA ASP A 64 -4.72 23.35 -10.75
C ASP A 64 -5.55 22.07 -10.66
N GLU A 65 -6.72 22.10 -10.03
CA GLU A 65 -7.59 20.91 -9.92
C GLU A 65 -8.20 20.54 -11.27
N GLN A 66 -8.58 21.54 -12.05
CA GLN A 66 -9.10 21.31 -13.41
C GLN A 66 -8.03 20.67 -14.30
N ILE A 67 -6.78 21.07 -14.17
CA ILE A 67 -5.64 20.47 -14.89
C ILE A 67 -5.47 19.00 -14.47
N ILE A 68 -5.45 18.72 -13.17
CA ILE A 68 -5.31 17.35 -12.63
C ILE A 68 -6.46 16.47 -13.14
N GLU A 69 -7.70 16.94 -13.04
CA GLU A 69 -8.86 16.15 -13.45
C GLU A 69 -8.90 15.91 -14.97
N ASN A 70 -8.55 16.91 -15.76
CA ASN A 70 -8.45 16.78 -17.22
C ASN A 70 -7.35 15.77 -17.60
N ASN A 71 -6.15 15.89 -17.02
CA ASN A 71 -5.06 14.97 -17.27
C ASN A 71 -5.39 13.54 -16.79
N ARG A 72 -6.08 13.41 -15.64
CA ARG A 72 -6.58 12.12 -15.15
C ARG A 72 -7.54 11.47 -16.14
N LYS A 73 -8.48 12.24 -16.67
CA LYS A 73 -9.44 11.74 -17.67
C LYS A 73 -8.73 11.30 -18.95
N ILE A 74 -7.85 12.12 -19.49
CA ILE A 74 -7.07 11.79 -20.70
C ILE A 74 -6.24 10.52 -20.46
N ALA A 75 -5.51 10.43 -19.36
CA ALA A 75 -4.68 9.29 -19.03
C ALA A 75 -5.51 8.00 -18.83
N LYS A 76 -6.68 8.11 -18.21
CA LYS A 76 -7.60 6.98 -18.02
C LYS A 76 -8.18 6.49 -19.35
N GLU A 77 -8.59 7.39 -20.25
CA GLU A 77 -9.10 7.03 -21.56
C GLU A 77 -8.01 6.40 -22.43
N SER A 78 -6.83 7.00 -22.50
CA SER A 78 -5.68 6.49 -23.27
C SER A 78 -5.25 5.11 -22.77
N SER A 79 -5.06 4.95 -21.47
CA SER A 79 -4.60 3.69 -20.89
C SER A 79 -5.62 2.56 -21.00
N LYS A 80 -6.91 2.90 -21.02
CA LYS A 80 -7.96 1.91 -21.29
C LYS A 80 -7.86 1.40 -22.73
N ILE A 81 -7.73 2.27 -23.73
CA ILE A 81 -7.54 1.89 -25.13
C ILE A 81 -6.28 1.03 -25.26
N TRP A 82 -5.15 1.50 -24.69
CA TRP A 82 -3.91 0.72 -24.67
C TRP A 82 -4.11 -0.69 -24.09
N SER A 83 -4.80 -0.79 -22.96
CA SER A 83 -5.03 -2.10 -22.32
C SER A 83 -5.86 -3.04 -23.20
N GLU A 84 -6.89 -2.52 -23.89
CA GLU A 84 -7.77 -3.31 -24.78
C GLU A 84 -7.05 -3.76 -26.06
N GLU A 85 -6.08 -2.98 -26.55
CA GLU A 85 -5.32 -3.27 -27.77
C GLU A 85 -4.04 -4.12 -27.50
N SER A 86 -3.58 -4.19 -26.26
CA SER A 86 -2.38 -4.93 -25.88
C SER A 86 -2.58 -6.45 -25.94
N ILE A 87 -1.48 -7.18 -26.18
CA ILE A 87 -1.44 -8.64 -25.97
C ILE A 87 -1.57 -8.91 -24.46
N GLN A 88 -2.70 -9.47 -24.05
CA GLN A 88 -2.97 -9.77 -22.65
C GLN A 88 -2.85 -11.26 -22.35
N LYS A 89 -2.27 -11.58 -21.20
CA LYS A 89 -2.25 -12.93 -20.62
C LYS A 89 -2.69 -12.86 -19.16
N THR A 90 -3.80 -13.52 -18.83
CA THR A 90 -4.18 -13.69 -17.42
C THR A 90 -3.28 -14.72 -16.78
N VAL A 91 -2.74 -14.38 -15.62
CA VAL A 91 -1.84 -15.23 -14.84
C VAL A 91 -2.36 -15.42 -13.42
N GLU A 92 -2.07 -16.59 -12.85
CA GLU A 92 -2.45 -16.93 -11.48
C GLU A 92 -1.24 -17.45 -10.72
N ILE A 93 -1.15 -17.08 -9.44
CA ILE A 93 -0.19 -17.66 -8.49
C ILE A 93 -0.91 -18.14 -7.23
N LYS A 94 -0.25 -18.99 -6.47
CA LYS A 94 -0.64 -19.33 -5.11
C LYS A 94 0.17 -18.51 -4.13
N ALA A 95 -0.52 -17.80 -3.25
CA ALA A 95 0.10 -17.14 -2.11
C ALA A 95 0.56 -18.17 -1.07
N ASN A 96 1.42 -17.75 -0.13
CA ASN A 96 1.96 -18.63 0.92
C ASN A 96 0.87 -19.22 1.82
N ASP A 97 -0.26 -18.55 1.96
CA ASP A 97 -1.47 -19.01 2.68
C ASP A 97 -2.47 -19.75 1.78
N ASN A 98 -2.03 -20.14 0.57
CA ASN A 98 -2.74 -20.98 -0.40
C ASN A 98 -3.99 -20.34 -1.06
N ILE A 99 -4.19 -19.03 -0.91
CA ILE A 99 -5.19 -18.32 -1.71
C ILE A 99 -4.69 -18.15 -3.16
N THR A 100 -5.63 -18.01 -4.11
CA THR A 100 -5.31 -17.75 -5.51
C THR A 100 -5.27 -16.24 -5.75
N LEU A 101 -4.16 -15.76 -6.28
CA LEU A 101 -4.01 -14.38 -6.72
C LEU A 101 -3.98 -14.34 -8.25
N ARG A 102 -4.63 -13.33 -8.81
CA ARG A 102 -4.78 -13.15 -10.26
C ARG A 102 -4.16 -11.84 -10.70
N GLY A 103 -3.59 -11.84 -11.89
CA GLY A 103 -3.00 -10.66 -12.51
C GLY A 103 -3.10 -10.71 -14.02
N THR A 104 -2.82 -9.58 -14.65
CA THR A 104 -2.77 -9.48 -16.11
C THR A 104 -1.39 -9.05 -16.52
N GLU A 105 -0.79 -9.81 -17.42
CA GLU A 105 0.41 -9.43 -18.17
C GLU A 105 -0.03 -8.72 -19.45
N TYR A 106 0.60 -7.58 -19.73
CA TYR A 106 0.50 -6.84 -20.99
C TYR A 106 1.86 -6.96 -21.68
N LEU A 107 1.90 -7.71 -22.77
CA LEU A 107 3.14 -8.10 -23.39
C LEU A 107 3.47 -7.24 -24.61
N GLN A 108 4.75 -7.07 -24.89
CA GLN A 108 5.25 -6.45 -26.10
C GLN A 108 5.14 -7.41 -27.30
N ASP A 109 4.96 -6.88 -28.51
CA ASP A 109 4.99 -7.66 -29.75
C ASP A 109 6.35 -8.33 -29.99
N GLN A 110 7.42 -7.68 -29.55
CA GLN A 110 8.77 -8.19 -29.64
C GLN A 110 9.25 -8.69 -28.27
N GLN A 111 9.99 -9.78 -28.27
CA GLN A 111 10.59 -10.31 -27.03
C GLN A 111 11.47 -9.26 -26.37
N THR A 112 11.28 -9.08 -25.07
CA THR A 112 12.06 -8.17 -24.23
C THR A 112 12.26 -8.76 -22.84
N ASP A 113 13.43 -8.46 -22.25
CA ASP A 113 13.73 -8.83 -20.85
C ASP A 113 13.30 -7.73 -19.86
N LYS A 114 12.75 -6.62 -20.35
CA LYS A 114 12.29 -5.50 -19.52
C LYS A 114 10.90 -5.78 -18.97
N TRP A 115 10.78 -5.76 -17.65
CA TRP A 115 9.52 -5.96 -16.94
C TRP A 115 9.25 -4.87 -15.92
N VAL A 116 8.00 -4.56 -15.75
CA VAL A 116 7.53 -3.78 -14.59
C VAL A 116 6.37 -4.50 -13.93
N ILE A 117 6.42 -4.63 -12.59
CA ILE A 117 5.27 -5.07 -11.77
C ILE A 117 4.69 -3.82 -11.13
N ILE A 118 3.40 -3.58 -11.33
CA ILE A 118 2.73 -2.37 -10.84
C ILE A 118 1.64 -2.74 -9.85
N LEU A 119 1.78 -2.27 -8.61
CA LEU A 119 0.85 -2.53 -7.52
C LEU A 119 -0.06 -1.32 -7.27
N HIS A 120 -1.36 -1.58 -7.25
CA HIS A 120 -2.38 -0.57 -7.03
C HIS A 120 -2.54 -0.20 -5.54
N GLY A 121 -3.27 0.89 -5.27
CA GLY A 121 -3.51 1.40 -3.93
C GLY A 121 -4.59 0.65 -3.15
N TYR A 122 -4.78 1.11 -1.92
CA TYR A 122 -5.79 0.60 -0.99
C TYR A 122 -7.20 0.73 -1.59
N ARG A 123 -7.92 -0.39 -1.65
CA ARG A 123 -9.31 -0.48 -2.16
C ARG A 123 -9.54 0.11 -3.55
N THR A 124 -8.48 0.23 -4.35
CA THR A 124 -8.58 0.56 -5.76
C THR A 124 -8.54 -0.70 -6.62
N SER A 125 -8.68 -0.57 -7.92
CA SER A 125 -8.57 -1.66 -8.88
C SER A 125 -7.30 -1.55 -9.71
N THR A 126 -7.02 -2.60 -10.49
CA THR A 126 -5.92 -2.63 -11.48
C THR A 126 -6.03 -1.50 -12.50
N GLU A 127 -7.25 -1.04 -12.82
CA GLU A 127 -7.48 0.08 -13.75
C GLU A 127 -6.86 1.40 -13.24
N SER A 128 -6.74 1.58 -11.93
CA SER A 128 -6.16 2.81 -11.34
C SER A 128 -4.69 3.01 -11.69
N VAL A 129 -3.99 1.95 -12.08
CA VAL A 129 -2.56 1.97 -12.41
C VAL A 129 -2.27 1.69 -13.90
N LEU A 130 -3.30 1.47 -14.73
CA LEU A 130 -3.13 1.35 -16.19
C LEU A 130 -2.39 2.53 -16.82
N PRO A 131 -2.61 3.80 -16.39
CA PRO A 131 -1.84 4.92 -16.93
C PRO A 131 -0.32 4.76 -16.75
N ILE A 132 0.11 4.17 -15.65
CA ILE A 132 1.54 3.88 -15.41
C ILE A 132 2.01 2.76 -16.33
N GLY A 133 1.21 1.68 -16.44
CA GLY A 133 1.48 0.55 -17.34
C GLY A 133 1.66 0.98 -18.79
N GLU A 134 0.77 1.82 -19.30
CA GLU A 134 0.86 2.39 -20.64
C GLU A 134 2.20 3.11 -20.89
N GLN A 135 2.67 3.93 -19.93
CA GLN A 135 3.93 4.65 -20.11
C GLN A 135 5.14 3.72 -20.11
N PHE A 136 5.16 2.70 -19.25
CA PHE A 136 6.20 1.67 -19.28
C PHE A 136 6.16 0.83 -20.58
N SER A 137 4.96 0.46 -21.02
CA SER A 137 4.79 -0.27 -22.29
C SER A 137 5.33 0.52 -23.50
N LYS A 138 5.08 1.84 -23.55
CA LYS A 138 5.66 2.74 -24.57
C LYS A 138 7.20 2.78 -24.56
N LYS A 139 7.83 2.39 -23.45
CA LYS A 139 9.30 2.26 -23.31
C LYS A 139 9.79 0.83 -23.54
N GLY A 140 8.94 -0.07 -24.04
CA GLY A 140 9.29 -1.44 -24.39
C GLY A 140 9.34 -2.41 -23.21
N TYR A 141 8.63 -2.12 -22.12
CA TYR A 141 8.49 -3.03 -20.98
C TYR A 141 7.26 -3.93 -21.16
N ASN A 142 7.40 -5.21 -20.82
CA ASN A 142 6.26 -6.02 -20.42
C ASN A 142 5.75 -5.52 -19.07
N VAL A 143 4.44 -5.52 -18.89
CA VAL A 143 3.80 -4.99 -17.69
C VAL A 143 2.99 -6.07 -17.01
N LEU A 144 3.24 -6.34 -15.73
CA LEU A 144 2.38 -7.18 -14.90
C LEU A 144 1.63 -6.31 -13.89
N ILE A 145 0.31 -6.40 -13.92
CA ILE A 145 -0.57 -5.72 -12.96
C ILE A 145 -1.35 -6.76 -12.17
N PRO A 146 -0.90 -7.13 -10.98
CA PRO A 146 -1.65 -8.02 -10.10
C PRO A 146 -2.87 -7.31 -9.50
N SER A 147 -3.98 -8.03 -9.38
CA SER A 147 -5.03 -7.72 -8.43
C SER A 147 -4.54 -8.17 -7.05
N MET A 148 -4.33 -7.21 -6.13
CA MET A 148 -3.76 -7.53 -4.82
C MET A 148 -4.76 -8.39 -4.00
N ARG A 149 -4.26 -9.11 -2.98
CA ARG A 149 -5.13 -9.96 -2.12
C ARG A 149 -6.34 -9.19 -1.58
N ALA A 150 -7.46 -9.85 -1.44
CA ALA A 150 -8.73 -9.27 -1.03
C ALA A 150 -9.26 -8.12 -1.92
N CYS A 151 -8.69 -7.94 -3.11
CA CYS A 151 -9.12 -6.96 -4.13
C CYS A 151 -9.50 -7.67 -5.44
N GLY A 152 -10.40 -7.04 -6.20
CA GLY A 152 -10.76 -7.46 -7.55
C GLY A 152 -11.01 -8.97 -7.67
N GLU A 153 -10.29 -9.62 -8.59
CA GLU A 153 -10.43 -11.05 -8.89
C GLU A 153 -9.58 -11.97 -8.00
N SER A 154 -8.63 -11.44 -7.23
CA SER A 154 -7.82 -12.21 -6.29
C SER A 154 -8.62 -12.62 -5.07
N ASP A 155 -8.32 -13.82 -4.55
CA ASP A 155 -8.92 -14.32 -3.32
C ASP A 155 -8.41 -13.52 -2.09
N GLY A 156 -8.91 -13.86 -0.91
CA GLY A 156 -8.54 -13.26 0.37
C GLY A 156 -9.71 -12.58 1.07
N GLU A 157 -9.70 -12.65 2.40
CA GLU A 157 -10.71 -12.02 3.26
C GLU A 157 -10.23 -10.67 3.81
N TYR A 158 -8.91 -10.50 3.95
CA TYR A 158 -8.30 -9.32 4.58
C TYR A 158 -7.16 -8.77 3.74
N LEU A 159 -7.07 -7.45 3.70
CA LEU A 159 -5.92 -6.71 3.20
C LEU A 159 -4.78 -6.78 4.23
N GLY A 160 -3.57 -7.03 3.78
CA GLY A 160 -2.37 -7.03 4.62
C GLY A 160 -1.73 -5.65 4.77
N MET A 161 -2.28 -4.64 4.09
CA MET A 161 -1.74 -3.27 4.08
C MET A 161 -0.25 -3.22 3.71
N GLY A 162 0.14 -4.01 2.73
CA GLY A 162 1.52 -4.13 2.27
C GLY A 162 2.32 -5.26 2.93
N TRP A 163 1.95 -5.71 4.13
CA TRP A 163 2.73 -6.72 4.86
C TRP A 163 2.56 -8.13 4.34
N LEU A 164 1.34 -8.55 4.06
CA LEU A 164 1.08 -9.84 3.41
C LEU A 164 1.36 -9.76 1.91
N GLU A 165 1.05 -8.62 1.31
CA GLU A 165 1.24 -8.36 -0.11
C GLU A 165 2.72 -8.36 -0.52
N LYS A 166 3.67 -8.10 0.39
CA LYS A 166 5.11 -8.19 0.06
C LYS A 166 5.54 -9.63 -0.26
N ASP A 167 4.96 -10.61 0.42
CA ASP A 167 5.22 -12.02 0.15
C ASP A 167 4.53 -12.46 -1.16
N ASP A 168 3.34 -11.93 -1.44
CA ASP A 168 2.66 -12.13 -2.72
C ASP A 168 3.49 -11.53 -3.88
N LEU A 169 4.06 -10.34 -3.68
CA LEU A 169 4.93 -9.70 -4.65
C LEU A 169 6.16 -10.57 -4.97
N GLN A 170 6.75 -11.20 -3.95
CA GLN A 170 7.85 -12.14 -4.15
C GLN A 170 7.45 -13.31 -5.08
N ASN A 171 6.23 -13.83 -4.92
CA ASN A 171 5.71 -14.89 -5.78
C ASN A 171 5.45 -14.41 -7.21
N TRP A 172 5.00 -13.17 -7.41
CA TRP A 172 4.87 -12.54 -8.73
C TRP A 172 6.23 -12.32 -9.41
N ILE A 173 7.25 -11.92 -8.66
CA ILE A 173 8.62 -11.79 -9.17
C ILE A 173 9.12 -13.17 -9.61
N ASN A 174 8.92 -14.20 -8.80
CA ASN A 174 9.34 -15.56 -9.12
C ASN A 174 8.67 -16.09 -10.39
N LEU A 175 7.37 -15.81 -10.60
CA LEU A 175 6.67 -16.18 -11.84
C LEU A 175 7.40 -15.64 -13.07
N ILE A 176 7.75 -14.35 -13.09
CA ILE A 176 8.48 -13.75 -14.22
C ILE A 176 9.86 -14.35 -14.37
N VAL A 177 10.60 -14.53 -13.28
CA VAL A 177 11.98 -15.07 -13.31
C VAL A 177 12.01 -16.55 -13.72
N GLU A 178 10.98 -17.32 -13.41
CA GLU A 178 10.85 -18.71 -13.87
C GLU A 178 10.64 -18.80 -15.37
N GLU A 179 9.83 -17.92 -15.95
CA GLU A 179 9.58 -17.83 -17.40
C GLU A 179 10.76 -17.18 -18.15
N ASN A 180 11.42 -16.20 -17.53
CA ASN A 180 12.56 -15.48 -18.13
C ASN A 180 13.65 -15.20 -17.08
N LYS A 181 14.74 -15.99 -17.12
CA LYS A 181 15.87 -15.87 -16.17
C LYS A 181 16.64 -14.55 -16.31
N ASP A 182 16.61 -13.95 -17.49
CA ASP A 182 17.29 -12.69 -17.80
C ASP A 182 16.41 -11.47 -17.59
N ALA A 183 15.18 -11.66 -17.08
CA ALA A 183 14.25 -10.59 -16.80
C ALA A 183 14.87 -9.50 -15.91
N ARG A 184 14.65 -8.24 -16.28
CA ARG A 184 15.07 -7.05 -15.53
C ARG A 184 13.81 -6.34 -15.05
N ILE A 185 13.54 -6.45 -13.77
CA ILE A 185 12.25 -6.13 -13.18
C ILE A 185 12.34 -4.80 -12.44
N ILE A 186 11.40 -3.91 -12.72
CA ILE A 186 11.11 -2.70 -11.94
C ILE A 186 9.87 -2.98 -11.09
N LEU A 187 9.90 -2.63 -9.83
CA LEU A 187 8.74 -2.65 -8.95
C LEU A 187 8.19 -1.24 -8.82
N HIS A 188 6.95 -1.04 -9.20
CA HIS A 188 6.24 0.23 -9.01
C HIS A 188 5.04 0.03 -8.09
N GLY A 189 4.89 0.86 -7.09
CA GLY A 189 3.73 0.84 -6.22
C GLY A 189 3.14 2.23 -6.00
N SER A 190 1.81 2.30 -5.92
CA SER A 190 1.08 3.51 -5.56
C SER A 190 0.36 3.31 -4.22
N SER A 191 0.54 4.24 -3.26
CA SER A 191 -0.13 4.19 -1.94
C SER A 191 0.16 2.89 -1.19
N MET A 192 -0.84 2.04 -0.91
CA MET A 192 -0.63 0.70 -0.33
C MET A 192 0.33 -0.14 -1.17
N GLY A 193 0.26 -0.03 -2.50
CA GLY A 193 1.24 -0.67 -3.39
C GLY A 193 2.66 -0.15 -3.17
N ALA A 194 2.83 1.16 -2.92
CA ALA A 194 4.13 1.74 -2.57
C ALA A 194 4.64 1.21 -1.23
N ALA A 195 3.79 1.14 -0.21
CA ALA A 195 4.15 0.51 1.05
C ALA A 195 4.53 -0.96 0.87
N THR A 196 3.86 -1.69 -0.02
CA THR A 196 4.18 -3.08 -0.35
C THR A 196 5.59 -3.23 -0.92
N VAL A 197 5.95 -2.45 -1.96
CA VAL A 197 7.29 -2.54 -2.56
C VAL A 197 8.37 -2.08 -1.59
N LEU A 198 8.08 -1.10 -0.73
CA LEU A 198 8.99 -0.66 0.33
C LEU A 198 9.16 -1.71 1.42
N MET A 199 8.08 -2.41 1.82
CA MET A 199 8.17 -3.51 2.78
C MET A 199 8.92 -4.71 2.19
N ALA A 200 8.72 -5.02 0.91
CA ALA A 200 9.46 -6.07 0.22
C ALA A 200 10.95 -5.74 0.05
N SER A 201 11.33 -4.46 -0.01
CA SER A 201 12.71 -4.03 -0.20
C SER A 201 13.67 -4.45 0.91
N GLY A 202 13.15 -4.77 2.08
CA GLY A 202 13.94 -5.27 3.21
C GLY A 202 14.17 -6.78 3.22
N ASP A 203 13.51 -7.51 2.33
CA ASP A 203 13.70 -8.93 2.13
C ASP A 203 14.79 -9.19 1.07
N GLU A 204 15.23 -10.46 0.92
CA GLU A 204 16.16 -10.83 -0.15
C GLU A 204 15.40 -10.92 -1.48
N LEU A 205 15.44 -9.84 -2.26
CA LEU A 205 14.89 -9.82 -3.62
C LEU A 205 15.86 -10.49 -4.60
N PRO A 206 15.35 -11.20 -5.63
CA PRO A 206 16.20 -11.71 -6.73
C PRO A 206 16.98 -10.58 -7.41
N SER A 207 18.18 -10.87 -7.87
CA SER A 207 19.03 -9.90 -8.60
C SER A 207 18.41 -9.36 -9.88
N ASN A 208 17.33 -9.98 -10.34
CA ASN A 208 16.49 -9.53 -11.43
C ASN A 208 15.75 -8.21 -11.12
N VAL A 209 15.46 -7.94 -9.86
CA VAL A 209 14.84 -6.68 -9.43
C VAL A 209 15.90 -5.58 -9.38
N LYS A 210 15.75 -4.58 -10.28
CA LYS A 210 16.74 -3.53 -10.49
C LYS A 210 16.42 -2.24 -9.77
N TYR A 211 15.15 -1.84 -9.77
CA TYR A 211 14.69 -0.58 -9.18
C TYR A 211 13.34 -0.72 -8.52
N ILE A 212 13.12 0.10 -7.52
CA ILE A 212 11.85 0.27 -6.83
C ILE A 212 11.40 1.73 -6.99
N ILE A 213 10.12 1.92 -7.31
CA ILE A 213 9.47 3.22 -7.40
C ILE A 213 8.29 3.19 -6.43
N ALA A 214 8.31 4.08 -5.44
CA ALA A 214 7.31 4.17 -4.40
C ALA A 214 6.60 5.53 -4.44
N ASP A 215 5.38 5.55 -4.98
CA ASP A 215 4.54 6.76 -5.09
C ASP A 215 3.55 6.81 -3.91
N SER A 216 3.71 7.80 -3.03
CA SER A 216 2.84 8.08 -1.88
C SER A 216 2.77 6.93 -0.85
N GLY A 217 3.93 6.29 -0.55
CA GLY A 217 4.03 5.23 0.45
C GLY A 217 4.04 5.75 1.90
N TYR A 218 3.58 4.93 2.84
CA TYR A 218 3.54 5.24 4.28
C TYR A 218 4.60 4.48 5.08
N THR A 219 4.94 5.03 6.27
CA THR A 219 6.00 4.50 7.16
C THR A 219 5.68 3.15 7.77
N SER A 220 4.44 2.95 8.22
CA SER A 220 3.97 1.68 8.80
C SER A 220 2.45 1.58 8.75
N VAL A 221 1.94 0.35 8.90
CA VAL A 221 0.49 0.12 9.02
C VAL A 221 -0.06 0.79 10.28
N TRP A 222 0.71 0.81 11.37
CA TRP A 222 0.32 1.52 12.58
C TRP A 222 0.17 3.02 12.32
N ASP A 223 1.18 3.65 11.72
CA ASP A 223 1.18 5.11 11.51
C ASP A 223 0.05 5.58 10.60
N ILE A 224 -0.20 4.84 9.49
CA ILE A 224 -1.31 5.20 8.59
C ILE A 224 -2.66 5.04 9.28
N PHE A 225 -2.87 4.00 10.07
CA PHE A 225 -4.12 3.84 10.81
C PHE A 225 -4.28 4.85 11.94
N ALA A 226 -3.18 5.26 12.61
CA ALA A 226 -3.22 6.34 13.59
C ALA A 226 -3.64 7.67 12.95
N SER A 227 -3.02 8.01 11.80
CA SER A 227 -3.37 9.18 11.01
C SER A 227 -4.85 9.16 10.60
N GLU A 228 -5.32 8.05 10.05
CA GLU A 228 -6.69 7.91 9.58
C GLU A 228 -7.74 7.86 10.71
N ALA A 229 -7.43 7.22 11.84
CA ALA A 229 -8.29 7.23 13.02
C ALA A 229 -8.46 8.65 13.56
N LYS A 230 -7.40 9.44 13.59
CA LYS A 230 -7.45 10.85 13.98
C LYS A 230 -8.24 11.68 12.98
N ALA A 231 -7.94 11.52 11.67
CA ALA A 231 -8.56 12.35 10.64
C ALA A 231 -10.06 12.06 10.43
N ARG A 232 -10.47 10.77 10.46
CA ARG A 232 -11.86 10.36 10.18
C ARG A 232 -12.78 10.41 11.38
N PHE A 233 -12.24 10.07 12.55
CA PHE A 233 -13.06 9.83 13.76
C PHE A 233 -12.65 10.70 14.95
N ASN A 234 -11.57 11.49 14.82
CA ASN A 234 -10.95 12.24 15.91
C ASN A 234 -10.61 11.34 17.11
N LEU A 235 -10.25 10.08 16.85
CA LEU A 235 -9.92 9.09 17.87
C LEU A 235 -8.42 9.10 18.19
N PRO A 236 -8.06 8.87 19.47
CA PRO A 236 -6.67 8.67 19.86
C PRO A 236 -6.20 7.26 19.48
N GLU A 237 -4.87 7.10 19.35
CA GLU A 237 -4.27 5.78 19.11
C GLU A 237 -4.63 4.78 20.20
N PHE A 238 -4.37 5.14 21.46
CA PHE A 238 -4.73 4.31 22.60
C PHE A 238 -6.13 4.68 23.15
N PRO A 239 -6.98 3.69 23.44
CA PRO A 239 -6.78 2.23 23.31
C PRO A 239 -7.25 1.64 21.97
N VAL A 240 -7.75 2.46 21.03
CA VAL A 240 -8.48 2.00 19.84
C VAL A 240 -7.61 1.16 18.90
N LEU A 241 -6.42 1.64 18.56
CA LEU A 241 -5.52 0.87 17.71
C LEU A 241 -5.03 -0.43 18.36
N ASN A 242 -4.87 -0.44 19.69
CA ASN A 242 -4.49 -1.66 20.39
C ASN A 242 -5.61 -2.73 20.33
N MET A 243 -6.87 -2.30 20.45
CA MET A 243 -8.02 -3.21 20.28
C MET A 243 -8.14 -3.71 18.84
N PHE A 244 -7.91 -2.83 17.87
CA PHE A 244 -7.84 -3.20 16.47
C PHE A 244 -6.71 -4.20 16.20
N GLU A 245 -5.49 -3.96 16.69
CA GLU A 245 -4.33 -4.84 16.55
C GLU A 245 -4.61 -6.25 17.05
N ILE A 246 -5.15 -6.39 18.27
CA ILE A 246 -5.45 -7.70 18.86
C ILE A 246 -6.37 -8.51 17.94
N VAL A 247 -7.41 -7.88 17.39
CA VAL A 247 -8.37 -8.55 16.52
C VAL A 247 -7.80 -8.78 15.13
N ALA A 248 -7.05 -7.82 14.56
CA ALA A 248 -6.39 -7.94 13.28
C ALA A 248 -5.38 -9.10 13.27
N LYS A 249 -4.52 -9.20 14.29
CA LYS A 249 -3.56 -10.29 14.44
C LYS A 249 -4.22 -11.66 14.49
N ARG A 250 -5.39 -11.76 15.14
CA ARG A 250 -6.14 -13.01 15.21
C ARG A 250 -6.82 -13.37 13.88
N LYS A 251 -7.45 -12.38 13.20
CA LYS A 251 -8.24 -12.60 11.99
C LYS A 251 -7.42 -12.58 10.71
N ALA A 252 -6.64 -11.54 10.52
CA ALA A 252 -5.83 -11.32 9.32
C ALA A 252 -4.44 -11.95 9.42
N LYS A 253 -4.08 -12.52 10.58
CA LYS A 253 -2.85 -13.31 10.79
C LYS A 253 -1.55 -12.54 10.64
N TYR A 254 -1.56 -11.21 10.80
CA TYR A 254 -0.34 -10.40 10.85
C TYR A 254 -0.41 -9.35 11.96
N ASP A 255 0.76 -8.88 12.38
CA ASP A 255 0.91 -7.85 13.39
C ASP A 255 1.08 -6.49 12.72
N ILE A 256 0.15 -5.56 12.97
CA ILE A 256 0.19 -4.22 12.37
C ILE A 256 1.35 -3.35 12.87
N LYS A 257 1.95 -3.68 14.02
CA LYS A 257 3.14 -2.99 14.56
C LYS A 257 4.42 -3.46 13.89
N GLU A 258 4.49 -4.74 13.50
CA GLU A 258 5.63 -5.29 12.75
C GLU A 258 5.59 -4.86 11.28
N ALA A 259 4.39 -4.55 10.76
CA ALA A 259 4.17 -4.13 9.38
C ALA A 259 4.68 -2.70 9.13
N SER A 260 6.00 -2.57 8.97
CA SER A 260 6.71 -1.28 8.88
C SER A 260 7.60 -1.20 7.65
N ALA A 261 7.22 -0.36 6.69
CA ALA A 261 8.07 0.00 5.57
C ALA A 261 9.33 0.72 6.05
N LEU A 262 9.23 1.55 7.11
CA LEU A 262 10.35 2.27 7.69
C LEU A 262 11.46 1.33 8.19
N GLU A 263 11.10 0.21 8.81
CA GLU A 263 12.09 -0.77 9.27
C GLU A 263 12.66 -1.61 8.12
N GLN A 264 11.91 -1.80 7.05
CA GLN A 264 12.36 -2.58 5.91
C GLN A 264 13.28 -1.78 4.97
N VAL A 265 13.00 -0.51 4.69
CA VAL A 265 13.86 0.29 3.81
C VAL A 265 15.28 0.47 4.35
N LYS A 266 15.49 0.38 5.67
CA LYS A 266 16.83 0.38 6.29
C LYS A 266 17.71 -0.79 5.81
N LYS A 267 17.09 -1.89 5.43
CA LYS A 267 17.76 -3.13 4.99
C LYS A 267 17.86 -3.23 3.47
N SER A 268 17.14 -2.36 2.75
CA SER A 268 17.11 -2.39 1.28
C SER A 268 18.50 -2.27 0.68
N LYS A 269 18.74 -3.10 -0.35
CA LYS A 269 19.93 -3.01 -1.21
C LYS A 269 19.55 -2.55 -2.62
N THR A 270 18.27 -2.65 -2.97
CA THR A 270 17.75 -2.25 -4.28
C THR A 270 17.53 -0.75 -4.31
N PRO A 271 17.98 -0.02 -5.34
CA PRO A 271 17.77 1.41 -5.48
C PRO A 271 16.29 1.82 -5.44
N ILE A 272 15.96 2.90 -4.72
CA ILE A 272 14.57 3.35 -4.51
C ILE A 272 14.39 4.79 -4.95
N LEU A 273 13.40 5.04 -5.82
CA LEU A 273 12.85 6.36 -6.09
C LEU A 273 11.59 6.58 -5.26
N PHE A 274 11.62 7.57 -4.37
CA PHE A 274 10.46 8.01 -3.60
C PHE A 274 9.78 9.15 -4.32
N ILE A 275 8.46 9.03 -4.58
CA ILE A 275 7.66 10.10 -5.17
C ILE A 275 6.52 10.45 -4.20
N HIS A 276 6.24 11.74 -4.03
CA HIS A 276 5.17 12.18 -3.14
C HIS A 276 4.59 13.51 -3.56
N GLY A 277 3.32 13.74 -3.25
CA GLY A 277 2.67 15.04 -3.41
C GLY A 277 2.79 15.88 -2.14
N SER A 278 3.17 17.17 -2.26
CA SER A 278 3.35 18.03 -1.07
C SER A 278 2.04 18.41 -0.36
N LYS A 279 0.89 18.17 -0.99
CA LYS A 279 -0.45 18.35 -0.40
C LYS A 279 -1.18 17.03 -0.18
N ASP A 280 -0.44 15.92 -0.04
CA ASP A 280 -1.03 14.64 0.29
C ASP A 280 -1.59 14.67 1.73
N ASP A 281 -2.92 14.69 1.84
CA ASP A 281 -3.63 14.74 3.12
C ASP A 281 -4.01 13.33 3.61
N PHE A 282 -3.82 12.29 2.77
CA PHE A 282 -4.08 10.90 3.13
C PHE A 282 -2.84 10.22 3.70
N VAL A 283 -1.70 10.30 3.00
CA VAL A 283 -0.38 9.90 3.48
C VAL A 283 0.45 11.16 3.62
N PRO A 284 0.60 11.74 4.82
CA PRO A 284 1.32 13.00 4.98
C PRO A 284 2.76 12.93 4.48
N GLU A 285 3.21 13.99 3.80
CA GLU A 285 4.54 14.09 3.16
C GLU A 285 5.69 13.72 4.11
N TYR A 286 5.58 14.02 5.42
CA TYR A 286 6.62 13.68 6.39
C TYR A 286 6.91 12.17 6.47
N MET A 287 5.97 11.30 6.05
CA MET A 287 6.21 9.87 5.98
C MET A 287 7.20 9.53 4.85
N CYS A 288 7.10 10.20 3.71
CA CYS A 288 8.08 10.09 2.62
C CYS A 288 9.48 10.54 3.08
N GLU A 289 9.58 11.67 3.78
CA GLU A 289 10.85 12.16 4.31
C GLU A 289 11.51 11.13 5.25
N LYS A 290 10.73 10.59 6.19
CA LYS A 290 11.23 9.55 7.12
C LYS A 290 11.70 8.28 6.38
N LEU A 291 10.96 7.84 5.37
CA LEU A 291 11.32 6.67 4.56
C LEU A 291 12.60 6.94 3.77
N PHE A 292 12.68 8.09 3.11
CA PHE A 292 13.85 8.51 2.35
C PHE A 292 15.08 8.58 3.25
N ASP A 293 15.01 9.25 4.38
CA ASP A 293 16.15 9.38 5.31
C ASP A 293 16.65 8.03 5.81
N ALA A 294 15.71 7.10 6.10
CA ALA A 294 16.01 5.79 6.67
C ALA A 294 16.54 4.76 5.65
N ALA A 295 16.25 4.92 4.35
CA ALA A 295 16.61 3.94 3.34
C ALA A 295 18.12 3.70 3.25
N GLY A 296 18.52 2.41 3.31
CA GLY A 296 19.92 1.96 3.36
C GLY A 296 20.58 1.75 1.99
N CYS A 297 19.88 2.06 0.90
CA CYS A 297 20.30 1.86 -0.49
C CYS A 297 20.53 3.18 -1.23
N GLU A 298 20.95 3.09 -2.48
CA GLU A 298 20.89 4.22 -3.42
C GLU A 298 19.44 4.71 -3.54
N LYS A 299 19.25 6.03 -3.49
CA LYS A 299 17.92 6.61 -3.39
C LYS A 299 17.84 7.99 -3.99
N GLU A 300 16.69 8.27 -4.59
CA GLU A 300 16.29 9.61 -5.00
C GLU A 300 14.88 9.94 -4.55
N LYS A 301 14.54 11.21 -4.56
CA LYS A 301 13.23 11.69 -4.14
C LYS A 301 12.70 12.75 -5.11
N LEU A 302 11.41 12.66 -5.42
CA LEU A 302 10.66 13.65 -6.18
C LEU A 302 9.44 14.09 -5.38
N ILE A 303 9.43 15.33 -4.92
CA ILE A 303 8.23 15.95 -4.33
C ILE A 303 7.57 16.82 -5.39
N ILE A 304 6.32 16.52 -5.72
CA ILE A 304 5.53 17.30 -6.68
C ILE A 304 4.70 18.31 -5.90
N ASN A 305 5.10 19.57 -6.06
CA ASN A 305 4.49 20.66 -5.31
C ASN A 305 3.00 20.83 -5.64
N GLY A 306 2.16 20.86 -4.61
CA GLY A 306 0.71 21.05 -4.74
C GLY A 306 -0.05 19.80 -5.18
N ALA A 307 0.61 18.66 -5.44
CA ALA A 307 -0.07 17.40 -5.72
C ALA A 307 -0.68 16.79 -4.45
N GLY A 308 -1.88 16.24 -4.56
CA GLY A 308 -2.52 15.42 -3.56
C GLY A 308 -2.04 13.97 -3.61
N HIS A 309 -2.78 13.08 -2.92
CA HIS A 309 -2.45 11.66 -2.83
C HIS A 309 -2.41 10.97 -4.20
N THR A 310 -1.21 10.50 -4.60
CA THR A 310 -0.95 9.86 -5.91
C THR A 310 -1.31 10.70 -7.15
N ASP A 311 -1.47 12.01 -6.99
CA ASP A 311 -1.87 12.92 -8.06
C ASP A 311 -0.69 13.51 -8.85
N GLY A 312 0.54 13.25 -8.45
CA GLY A 312 1.74 13.76 -9.09
C GLY A 312 1.79 13.49 -10.59
N LYS A 313 1.43 12.28 -11.02
CA LYS A 313 1.36 11.86 -12.44
C LYS A 313 0.29 12.58 -13.26
N TYR A 314 -0.67 13.23 -12.61
CA TYR A 314 -1.72 14.03 -13.28
C TYR A 314 -1.45 15.52 -13.18
N ARG A 315 -0.78 15.97 -12.09
CA ARG A 315 -0.43 17.36 -11.90
C ARG A 315 0.73 17.79 -12.79
N GLU A 316 1.80 17.01 -12.79
CA GLU A 316 3.01 17.26 -13.56
C GLU A 316 3.47 15.98 -14.29
N PRO A 317 2.71 15.49 -15.30
CA PRO A 317 2.98 14.21 -15.93
C PRO A 317 4.38 14.12 -16.55
N GLU A 318 4.87 15.17 -17.20
CA GLU A 318 6.20 15.18 -17.78
C GLU A 318 7.29 15.07 -16.71
N THR A 319 7.22 15.86 -15.65
CA THR A 319 8.16 15.82 -14.52
C THR A 319 8.16 14.44 -13.86
N TYR A 320 6.96 13.87 -13.63
CA TYR A 320 6.77 12.57 -13.00
C TYR A 320 7.40 11.44 -13.82
N TYR A 321 7.03 11.32 -15.08
CA TYR A 321 7.51 10.20 -15.92
C TYR A 321 8.95 10.37 -16.36
N ASN A 322 9.41 11.61 -16.65
CA ASN A 322 10.82 11.84 -16.98
C ASN A 322 11.71 11.43 -15.80
N LYS A 323 11.35 11.79 -14.56
CA LYS A 323 12.12 11.38 -13.38
C LYS A 323 12.19 9.88 -13.23
N ILE A 324 11.08 9.16 -13.44
CA ILE A 324 11.05 7.70 -13.40
C ILE A 324 11.99 7.12 -14.45
N PHE A 325 11.88 7.55 -15.71
CA PHE A 325 12.66 6.96 -16.79
C PHE A 325 14.14 7.37 -16.76
N GLU A 326 14.47 8.54 -16.27
CA GLU A 326 15.86 8.91 -15.95
C GLU A 326 16.42 7.96 -14.89
N TRP A 327 15.71 7.75 -13.79
CA TRP A 327 16.14 6.88 -12.69
C TRP A 327 16.38 5.44 -13.13
N VAL A 328 15.46 4.84 -13.88
CA VAL A 328 15.57 3.42 -14.28
C VAL A 328 16.47 3.18 -15.49
N ASN A 329 16.87 4.23 -16.22
CA ASN A 329 17.76 4.11 -17.36
C ASN A 329 19.25 4.23 -16.99
N LEU A 330 19.60 4.53 -15.76
CA LEU A 330 20.98 4.68 -15.29
C LEU A 330 21.89 3.45 -15.57
N GLU A 331 21.29 2.26 -15.77
CA GLU A 331 22.01 1.03 -16.12
C GLU A 331 22.07 0.72 -17.64
N TYR A 332 21.36 1.49 -18.49
CA TYR A 332 21.28 1.17 -19.93
C TYR A 332 22.30 1.94 -20.78
N ASP A 333 23.03 2.89 -20.18
CA ASP A 333 24.02 3.73 -20.85
C ASP A 333 25.48 3.30 -20.56
N ILE A 334 25.71 2.04 -20.06
CA ILE A 334 27.05 1.49 -19.84
C ILE A 334 27.31 0.34 -20.79
#